data_58432f7d3bacce8201ba674d34c9f013
#
_entry.id   58432f7d3bacce8201ba674d34c9f013
#
_cell.length_a   1.000
_cell.length_b   1.000
_cell.length_c   1.000
_cell.angle_alpha   90.00
_cell.angle_beta   90.00
_cell.angle_gamma   90.00
#
_symmetry.space_group_name_H-M   'P 1'
#
loop_
_entity.id
_entity.type
_entity.pdbx_description
1 polymer ?
#
loop_
_entity_poly.entity_id
_entity_poly.type
_entity_poly.pdbx_seq_one_letter_code
_entity_poly.pdbx_strand_id
1 'polypeptide(L)'
;MAGQKARPLNGSFNKVPVLHSNQPEEVEGPGILINTAPGYAYAAETGQPLRNAHYTFNGDFGVHMHHKYFPPNRGQLSRTARRPELTLALILINSGGRAVHVKFENGAVRNSFEAPYLQDFKMGVKPLGRRPWNTGPGDATAIQVLRGRLDQKLTQEVTIPARSRIVLFHTQLPALGIANALLKGRSDGPFQMAVVAAKEASSDWDLLAVLDQGRLAPGRVYLNRITDINNRRVFSRVGGVAIGDAYQASLSHDLDVQGPLHTPLTSTHRHHFGTRDVQVNPLASRMLDSSLDNVGTYGVRFDVDLNLKGSGPHELVLSHPSASGTSKPFTAFRGSLQIRTEDGLQEVHVGMRSGQSLSIAPINLRAGQPNPVRISLVYPADATPGHLLSILPASQLANFQERQRQIELARNSAGSIPSLPQTSPPEVTEAGPPLDPILLKPAAPLTPVPPLPPPPSYRGVVPNTNSQSLYDRYQQALEAQQQMLRGLMGR
;
A
#
# COMPACT_ATOMS: atom_id res chain seq x y z
N MET A 1 -19.86 4.28 -10.76
CA MET A 1 -19.63 5.74 -10.53
C MET A 1 -18.29 6.23 -11.09
N ALA A 2 -17.24 5.42 -11.08
CA ALA A 2 -15.87 5.85 -11.47
C ALA A 2 -15.68 6.40 -12.91
N GLY A 3 -16.68 6.32 -13.78
CA GLY A 3 -16.67 6.93 -15.12
C GLY A 3 -17.25 8.36 -15.18
N GLN A 4 -17.63 8.95 -14.06
CA GLN A 4 -18.19 10.30 -14.02
C GLN A 4 -17.12 11.37 -14.18
N LYS A 5 -17.51 12.52 -14.75
CA LYS A 5 -16.63 13.69 -14.84
C LYS A 5 -16.35 14.22 -13.44
N ALA A 6 -15.07 14.25 -13.05
CA ALA A 6 -14.66 14.68 -11.73
C ALA A 6 -14.25 16.15 -11.71
N ARG A 7 -14.35 16.75 -10.52
CA ARG A 7 -13.83 18.08 -10.17
C ARG A 7 -12.58 17.92 -9.30
N PRO A 8 -11.47 18.63 -9.57
CA PRO A 8 -10.25 18.50 -8.78
C PRO A 8 -10.45 19.01 -7.35
N LEU A 9 -9.77 18.40 -6.38
CA LEU A 9 -9.70 18.89 -5.01
C LEU A 9 -8.75 20.07 -4.86
N ASN A 10 -7.67 20.10 -5.66
CA ASN A 10 -6.63 21.14 -5.62
C ASN A 10 -6.04 21.35 -4.21
N GLY A 11 -5.89 20.27 -3.46
CA GLY A 11 -5.29 20.30 -2.14
C GLY A 11 -3.77 20.34 -2.18
N SER A 12 -3.15 20.27 -1.00
CA SER A 12 -1.71 20.29 -0.86
C SER A 12 -1.21 19.34 0.23
N PHE A 13 0.00 18.85 0.05
CA PHE A 13 0.74 18.13 1.09
C PHE A 13 1.43 19.12 2.03
N ASN A 14 1.54 18.73 3.30
CA ASN A 14 2.44 19.40 4.22
C ASN A 14 3.91 19.04 3.90
N LYS A 15 4.87 19.53 4.72
CA LYS A 15 6.31 19.33 4.48
C LYS A 15 6.96 18.33 5.42
N VAL A 16 6.18 17.52 6.13
CA VAL A 16 6.72 16.53 7.07
C VAL A 16 7.39 15.38 6.32
N PRO A 17 8.68 15.07 6.58
CA PRO A 17 9.35 13.93 5.97
C PRO A 17 8.86 12.61 6.60
N VAL A 18 8.65 11.59 5.77
CA VAL A 18 8.18 10.26 6.17
C VAL A 18 9.15 9.21 5.68
N LEU A 19 9.71 8.41 6.58
CA LEU A 19 10.41 7.19 6.21
C LEU A 19 9.42 6.18 5.65
N HIS A 20 9.61 5.72 4.42
CA HIS A 20 8.88 4.62 3.82
C HIS A 20 9.77 3.39 3.69
N SER A 21 9.46 2.34 4.44
CA SER A 21 10.05 1.01 4.30
C SER A 21 9.01 0.05 3.73
N ASN A 22 8.93 0.01 2.41
CA ASN A 22 8.02 -0.87 1.65
C ASN A 22 8.70 -1.43 0.39
N GLN A 23 10.04 -1.40 0.31
CA GLN A 23 10.84 -2.01 -0.74
C GLN A 23 12.04 -2.75 -0.11
N PRO A 24 12.07 -4.08 -0.21
CA PRO A 24 11.07 -4.95 -0.82
C PRO A 24 9.79 -5.03 0.03
N GLU A 25 8.62 -5.11 -0.61
CA GLU A 25 7.38 -5.41 0.11
C GLU A 25 7.35 -6.88 0.52
N GLU A 26 7.72 -7.78 -0.41
CA GLU A 26 7.85 -9.21 -0.18
C GLU A 26 9.30 -9.52 0.20
N VAL A 27 9.54 -9.68 1.51
CA VAL A 27 10.86 -9.98 2.08
C VAL A 27 11.08 -11.50 2.03
N GLU A 28 12.18 -11.96 1.48
CA GLU A 28 12.50 -13.38 1.34
C GLU A 28 13.46 -13.90 2.43
N GLY A 29 14.09 -13.01 3.20
CA GLY A 29 15.05 -13.37 4.24
C GLY A 29 15.54 -12.18 5.05
N PRO A 30 16.47 -12.40 5.99
CA PRO A 30 17.02 -11.35 6.85
C PRO A 30 17.90 -10.36 6.06
N GLY A 31 18.05 -9.15 6.60
CA GLY A 31 18.88 -8.09 6.06
C GLY A 31 18.30 -6.70 6.29
N ILE A 32 18.98 -5.69 5.77
CA ILE A 32 18.54 -4.29 5.81
C ILE A 32 17.43 -4.09 4.77
N LEU A 33 16.30 -3.54 5.21
CA LEU A 33 15.19 -3.18 4.32
C LEU A 33 15.38 -1.78 3.78
N ILE A 34 15.70 -0.83 4.67
CA ILE A 34 16.08 0.54 4.32
C ILE A 34 17.05 1.09 5.36
N ASN A 35 17.94 1.98 4.92
CA ASN A 35 18.82 2.76 5.79
C ASN A 35 18.91 4.19 5.27
N THR A 36 18.72 5.18 6.15
CA THR A 36 18.84 6.60 5.81
C THR A 36 20.18 7.20 6.25
N ALA A 37 21.03 6.47 6.95
CA ALA A 37 22.40 6.90 7.21
C ALA A 37 23.22 6.93 5.90
N PRO A 38 24.25 7.80 5.80
CA PRO A 38 25.17 7.81 4.66
C PRO A 38 25.80 6.43 4.43
N GLY A 39 26.13 6.09 3.16
CA GLY A 39 26.84 4.86 2.84
C GLY A 39 26.12 3.96 1.84
N TYR A 40 26.49 2.70 1.85
CA TYR A 40 26.05 1.67 0.93
C TYR A 40 25.71 0.39 1.70
N ALA A 41 24.86 -0.42 1.11
CA ALA A 41 24.62 -1.80 1.53
C ALA A 41 24.61 -2.71 0.30
N TYR A 42 24.95 -3.99 0.49
CA TYR A 42 25.11 -4.95 -0.62
C TYR A 42 23.81 -5.68 -0.90
N ALA A 43 23.34 -5.64 -2.15
CA ALA A 43 22.16 -6.38 -2.57
C ALA A 43 22.41 -7.89 -2.48
N ALA A 44 21.46 -8.63 -1.90
CA ALA A 44 21.56 -10.09 -1.76
C ALA A 44 21.51 -10.80 -3.12
N GLU A 45 20.77 -10.25 -4.10
CA GLU A 45 20.55 -10.82 -5.41
C GLU A 45 21.77 -10.68 -6.34
N THR A 46 22.50 -9.57 -6.24
CA THR A 46 23.55 -9.21 -7.20
C THR A 46 24.93 -9.05 -6.57
N GLY A 47 25.01 -8.96 -5.24
CA GLY A 47 26.26 -8.60 -4.52
C GLY A 47 26.74 -7.17 -4.76
N GLN A 48 25.99 -6.36 -5.53
CA GLN A 48 26.38 -4.99 -5.86
C GLN A 48 26.09 -4.03 -4.68
N PRO A 49 26.95 -3.03 -4.45
CA PRO A 49 26.68 -1.98 -3.49
C PRO A 49 25.59 -1.05 -4.01
N LEU A 50 24.53 -0.89 -3.24
CA LEU A 50 23.47 0.08 -3.47
C LEU A 50 23.60 1.21 -2.46
N ARG A 51 23.48 2.44 -2.95
CA ARG A 51 23.49 3.62 -2.10
C ARG A 51 22.27 3.61 -1.18
N ASN A 52 22.47 3.91 0.10
CA ASN A 52 21.40 4.09 1.06
C ASN A 52 20.50 5.27 0.67
N ALA A 53 19.25 5.25 1.15
CA ALA A 53 18.31 6.37 1.00
C ALA A 53 18.65 7.50 1.97
N HIS A 54 19.85 8.10 1.79
CA HIS A 54 20.41 9.07 2.73
C HIS A 54 19.46 10.22 3.02
N TYR A 55 19.09 10.36 4.28
CA TYR A 55 18.27 11.46 4.78
C TYR A 55 18.48 11.66 6.29
N THR A 56 18.53 12.93 6.74
CA THR A 56 18.62 13.29 8.15
C THR A 56 17.31 13.95 8.58
N PHE A 57 16.63 13.31 9.52
CA PHE A 57 15.40 13.83 10.13
C PHE A 57 15.75 14.84 11.21
N ASN A 58 14.97 15.90 11.33
CA ASN A 58 15.08 16.93 12.38
C ASN A 58 13.74 17.66 12.48
N GLY A 59 13.16 17.74 13.66
CA GLY A 59 11.80 18.27 13.89
C GLY A 59 10.73 17.18 13.63
N ASP A 60 9.61 17.56 13.01
CA ASP A 60 8.48 16.65 12.77
C ASP A 60 8.84 15.59 11.72
N PHE A 61 8.40 14.35 11.95
CA PHE A 61 8.63 13.24 11.03
C PHE A 61 7.53 12.18 11.13
N GLY A 62 7.44 11.36 10.08
CA GLY A 62 6.62 10.17 10.04
C GLY A 62 7.40 8.90 9.73
N VAL A 63 6.82 7.76 10.03
CA VAL A 63 7.30 6.43 9.62
C VAL A 63 6.14 5.63 9.05
N HIS A 64 6.35 5.04 7.89
CA HIS A 64 5.52 4.02 7.29
C HIS A 64 6.38 2.78 7.01
N MET A 65 6.03 1.65 7.61
CA MET A 65 6.65 0.35 7.35
C MET A 65 5.57 -0.65 6.95
N HIS A 66 5.77 -1.36 5.85
CA HIS A 66 4.86 -2.41 5.40
C HIS A 66 5.62 -3.51 4.67
N HIS A 67 5.67 -4.69 5.26
CA HIS A 67 6.38 -5.83 4.70
C HIS A 67 5.59 -7.12 4.87
N LYS A 68 5.78 -8.02 3.91
CA LYS A 68 5.28 -9.40 3.91
C LYS A 68 6.47 -10.35 3.90
N TYR A 69 6.39 -11.45 4.63
CA TYR A 69 7.43 -12.46 4.57
C TYR A 69 7.07 -13.58 3.60
N PHE A 70 7.87 -13.71 2.57
CA PHE A 70 7.76 -14.74 1.54
C PHE A 70 9.00 -15.63 1.55
N PRO A 71 9.10 -16.61 2.48
CA PRO A 71 10.27 -17.49 2.52
C PRO A 71 10.41 -18.25 1.19
N PRO A 72 11.66 -18.47 0.70
CA PRO A 72 11.91 -19.18 -0.56
C PRO A 72 11.23 -20.56 -0.63
N ASN A 73 11.16 -21.26 0.51
CA ASN A 73 10.56 -22.59 0.61
C ASN A 73 9.07 -22.57 1.00
N ARG A 74 8.33 -21.51 0.65
CA ARG A 74 6.93 -21.35 1.04
C ARG A 74 6.01 -22.49 0.61
N GLY A 75 6.32 -23.19 -0.48
CA GLY A 75 5.58 -24.37 -0.93
C GLY A 75 5.68 -25.58 0.01
N GLN A 76 6.68 -25.59 0.90
CA GLN A 76 6.92 -26.66 1.88
C GLN A 76 6.37 -26.32 3.27
N LEU A 77 5.70 -25.16 3.43
CA LEU A 77 5.12 -24.76 4.72
C LEU A 77 3.98 -25.70 5.09
N SER A 78 4.25 -26.63 6.01
CA SER A 78 3.27 -27.54 6.57
C SER A 78 2.31 -26.81 7.51
N ARG A 79 1.05 -27.28 7.61
CA ARG A 79 0.07 -26.77 8.58
C ARG A 79 0.47 -27.04 10.03
N THR A 80 1.27 -28.09 10.27
CA THR A 80 1.65 -28.58 11.60
C THR A 80 3.04 -28.13 12.03
N ALA A 81 3.90 -27.68 11.11
CA ALA A 81 5.22 -27.21 11.43
C ALA A 81 5.19 -25.77 11.97
N ARG A 82 6.06 -25.46 12.93
CA ARG A 82 6.32 -24.06 13.33
C ARG A 82 6.77 -23.30 12.08
N ARG A 83 6.05 -22.25 11.77
CA ARG A 83 6.35 -21.43 10.60
C ARG A 83 7.57 -20.57 10.87
N PRO A 84 8.44 -20.38 9.86
CA PRO A 84 9.54 -19.44 9.99
C PRO A 84 9.00 -18.04 10.18
N GLU A 85 9.70 -17.26 10.98
CA GLU A 85 9.38 -15.87 11.28
C GLU A 85 10.63 -15.02 11.09
N LEU A 86 10.43 -13.77 10.71
CA LEU A 86 11.43 -12.72 10.82
C LEU A 86 11.01 -11.77 11.93
N THR A 87 11.99 -11.14 12.55
CA THR A 87 11.77 -10.01 13.44
C THR A 87 12.11 -8.74 12.69
N LEU A 88 11.12 -7.87 12.49
CA LEU A 88 11.34 -6.53 11.93
C LEU A 88 11.63 -5.55 13.05
N ALA A 89 12.59 -4.64 12.84
CA ALA A 89 12.89 -3.59 13.79
C ALA A 89 13.11 -2.24 13.12
N LEU A 90 12.69 -1.18 13.80
CA LEU A 90 13.06 0.20 13.49
C LEU A 90 14.19 0.61 14.42
N ILE A 91 15.30 1.04 13.84
CA ILE A 91 16.52 1.51 14.52
C ILE A 91 16.63 3.01 14.32
N LEU A 92 16.81 3.75 15.41
CA LEU A 92 17.15 5.17 15.40
C LEU A 92 18.66 5.32 15.53
N ILE A 93 19.25 6.22 14.74
CA ILE A 93 20.70 6.39 14.60
C ILE A 93 21.04 7.84 14.86
N ASN A 94 21.87 8.09 15.84
CA ASN A 94 22.42 9.41 16.15
C ASN A 94 23.94 9.40 15.90
N SER A 95 24.35 9.99 14.79
CA SER A 95 25.77 10.16 14.43
C SER A 95 26.40 11.40 15.07
N GLY A 96 25.58 12.26 15.69
CA GLY A 96 25.99 13.54 16.28
C GLY A 96 26.68 13.39 17.64
N GLY A 97 27.28 14.47 18.09
CA GLY A 97 28.00 14.55 19.39
C GLY A 97 27.09 14.88 20.59
N ARG A 98 25.78 15.05 20.39
CA ARG A 98 24.80 15.33 21.46
C ARG A 98 23.69 14.29 21.43
N ALA A 99 23.07 14.05 22.57
CA ALA A 99 21.85 13.23 22.61
C ALA A 99 20.72 13.91 21.83
N VAL A 100 19.85 13.10 21.26
CA VAL A 100 18.63 13.56 20.55
C VAL A 100 17.42 12.96 21.25
N HIS A 101 16.48 13.83 21.63
CA HIS A 101 15.21 13.41 22.23
C HIS A 101 14.13 13.33 21.15
N VAL A 102 13.43 12.22 21.13
CA VAL A 102 12.36 11.92 20.18
C VAL A 102 11.08 11.68 20.94
N LYS A 103 10.03 12.42 20.57
CA LYS A 103 8.69 12.28 21.13
C LYS A 103 7.73 11.78 20.06
N PHE A 104 6.96 10.75 20.38
CA PHE A 104 5.93 10.20 19.50
C PHE A 104 4.56 10.75 19.89
N GLU A 105 3.82 11.26 18.91
CA GLU A 105 2.50 11.85 19.10
C GLU A 105 1.39 10.80 18.97
N ASN A 106 1.49 9.99 17.93
CA ASN A 106 0.56 8.91 17.65
C ASN A 106 1.22 7.85 16.78
N GLY A 107 0.60 6.68 16.72
CA GLY A 107 1.06 5.59 15.89
C GLY A 107 0.79 4.22 16.48
N ALA A 108 1.03 3.21 15.66
CA ALA A 108 0.92 1.81 16.06
C ALA A 108 1.83 0.91 15.25
N VAL A 109 2.13 -0.26 15.82
CA VAL A 109 2.81 -1.37 15.18
C VAL A 109 1.92 -2.60 15.30
N ARG A 110 1.60 -3.25 14.20
CA ARG A 110 0.76 -4.46 14.15
C ARG A 110 1.30 -5.46 13.15
N ASN A 111 1.10 -6.73 13.46
CA ASN A 111 1.33 -7.83 12.55
C ASN A 111 0.07 -8.68 12.35
N SER A 112 0.14 -9.68 11.48
CA SER A 112 -1.00 -10.53 11.15
C SER A 112 -1.53 -11.38 12.31
N PHE A 113 -0.76 -11.59 13.39
CA PHE A 113 -1.24 -12.27 14.59
C PHE A 113 -2.11 -11.32 15.44
N GLU A 114 -1.74 -10.05 15.50
CA GLU A 114 -2.38 -9.04 16.35
C GLU A 114 -3.58 -8.37 15.69
N ALA A 115 -3.54 -8.27 14.37
CA ALA A 115 -4.58 -7.66 13.56
C ALA A 115 -4.91 -8.52 12.34
N PRO A 116 -5.52 -9.70 12.52
CA PRO A 116 -5.92 -10.55 11.41
C PRO A 116 -7.05 -9.92 10.61
N TYR A 117 -7.15 -10.28 9.31
CA TYR A 117 -8.35 -10.01 8.53
C TYR A 117 -9.45 -10.99 8.90
N LEU A 118 -10.42 -10.59 9.69
CA LEU A 118 -11.59 -11.41 9.95
C LEU A 118 -12.62 -11.30 8.81
N GLN A 119 -13.40 -12.39 8.65
CA GLN A 119 -14.40 -12.53 7.58
C GLN A 119 -15.36 -11.35 7.53
N ASP A 120 -15.79 -10.89 8.70
CA ASP A 120 -16.78 -9.82 8.83
C ASP A 120 -16.29 -8.45 8.36
N PHE A 121 -14.97 -8.24 8.25
CA PHE A 121 -14.36 -6.99 7.82
C PHE A 121 -13.72 -7.05 6.42
N LYS A 122 -14.02 -8.08 5.62
CA LYS A 122 -13.37 -8.23 4.32
C LYS A 122 -13.91 -7.31 3.25
N MET A 123 -15.23 -7.27 3.12
CA MET A 123 -15.92 -6.54 2.05
C MET A 123 -17.17 -5.86 2.57
N GLY A 124 -17.55 -4.76 1.87
CA GLY A 124 -18.68 -3.92 2.23
C GLY A 124 -18.30 -2.80 3.19
N VAL A 125 -19.31 -2.07 3.66
CA VAL A 125 -19.17 -0.95 4.59
C VAL A 125 -19.71 -1.38 5.94
N LYS A 126 -18.94 -1.14 7.01
CA LYS A 126 -19.31 -1.53 8.37
C LYS A 126 -18.93 -0.47 9.37
N PRO A 127 -19.73 -0.25 10.42
CA PRO A 127 -19.34 0.62 11.52
C PRO A 127 -18.03 0.14 12.16
N LEU A 128 -17.14 1.07 12.45
CA LEU A 128 -15.87 0.77 13.08
C LEU A 128 -16.04 0.70 14.61
N GLY A 129 -15.66 -0.43 15.20
CA GLY A 129 -15.71 -0.62 16.64
C GLY A 129 -14.63 0.14 17.41
N ARG A 130 -14.68 0.07 18.74
CA ARG A 130 -13.67 0.70 19.61
C ARG A 130 -12.27 0.11 19.43
N ARG A 131 -12.17 -1.19 19.10
CA ARG A 131 -10.91 -1.93 18.89
C ARG A 131 -10.92 -2.60 17.52
N PRO A 132 -10.53 -1.89 16.47
CA PRO A 132 -10.62 -2.38 15.09
C PRO A 132 -9.44 -3.29 14.69
N TRP A 133 -9.07 -4.23 15.56
CA TRP A 133 -7.92 -5.11 15.35
C TRP A 133 -8.15 -6.20 14.29
N ASN A 134 -9.36 -6.32 13.77
CA ASN A 134 -9.74 -7.37 12.83
C ASN A 134 -9.75 -6.92 11.37
N THR A 135 -9.20 -5.74 11.09
CA THR A 135 -9.24 -5.10 9.77
C THR A 135 -7.94 -5.28 8.97
N GLY A 136 -6.99 -6.03 9.50
CA GLY A 136 -5.65 -6.23 8.95
C GLY A 136 -4.63 -5.24 9.50
N PRO A 137 -3.32 -5.57 9.45
CA PRO A 137 -2.25 -4.76 10.06
C PRO A 137 -2.19 -3.34 9.49
N GLY A 138 -2.38 -3.18 8.16
CA GLY A 138 -2.35 -1.90 7.48
C GLY A 138 -3.42 -0.93 7.99
N ASP A 139 -4.68 -1.36 8.00
CA ASP A 139 -5.79 -0.52 8.49
C ASP A 139 -5.75 -0.36 10.00
N ALA A 140 -5.41 -1.41 10.76
CA ALA A 140 -5.33 -1.33 12.21
C ALA A 140 -4.31 -0.29 12.70
N THR A 141 -3.21 -0.08 11.99
CA THR A 141 -2.25 1.00 12.28
C THR A 141 -2.75 2.36 11.78
N ALA A 142 -3.36 2.40 10.59
CA ALA A 142 -3.91 3.62 10.01
C ALA A 142 -4.99 4.25 10.90
N ILE A 143 -5.91 3.45 11.45
CA ILE A 143 -6.96 3.96 12.32
C ILE A 143 -6.43 4.49 13.66
N GLN A 144 -5.32 3.97 14.19
CA GLN A 144 -4.70 4.53 15.39
C GLN A 144 -4.17 5.95 15.13
N VAL A 145 -3.47 6.13 14.01
CA VAL A 145 -2.99 7.46 13.57
C VAL A 145 -4.18 8.39 13.28
N LEU A 146 -5.21 7.90 12.61
CA LEU A 146 -6.43 8.69 12.33
C LEU A 146 -7.13 9.17 13.60
N ARG A 147 -7.16 8.33 14.65
CA ARG A 147 -7.71 8.64 15.97
C ARG A 147 -6.77 9.44 16.87
N GLY A 148 -5.55 9.77 16.42
CA GLY A 148 -4.54 10.47 17.21
C GLY A 148 -4.07 9.68 18.45
N ARG A 149 -3.98 8.35 18.37
CA ARG A 149 -3.64 7.48 19.50
C ARG A 149 -2.25 6.88 19.32
N LEU A 150 -1.48 6.85 20.41
CA LEU A 150 -0.24 6.10 20.48
C LEU A 150 -0.52 4.70 21.06
N ASP A 151 0.02 3.68 20.40
CA ASP A 151 -0.05 2.29 20.88
C ASP A 151 0.70 2.12 22.19
N GLN A 152 0.11 1.41 23.15
CA GLN A 152 0.72 1.14 24.45
C GLN A 152 2.05 0.37 24.38
N LYS A 153 2.33 -0.29 23.26
CA LYS A 153 3.61 -0.96 23.01
C LYS A 153 4.74 0.00 22.67
N LEU A 154 4.42 1.25 22.34
CA LEU A 154 5.39 2.25 21.95
C LEU A 154 5.65 3.19 23.13
N THR A 155 6.91 3.46 23.37
CA THR A 155 7.33 4.48 24.33
C THR A 155 7.03 5.85 23.76
N GLN A 156 6.41 6.73 24.57
CA GLN A 156 6.06 8.08 24.13
C GLN A 156 7.28 8.95 23.88
N GLU A 157 8.33 8.77 24.66
CA GLU A 157 9.58 9.52 24.55
C GLU A 157 10.77 8.58 24.60
N VAL A 158 11.80 8.87 23.81
CA VAL A 158 13.04 8.11 23.77
C VAL A 158 14.21 9.05 23.56
N THR A 159 15.34 8.75 24.21
CA THR A 159 16.58 9.47 24.02
C THR A 159 17.55 8.61 23.22
N ILE A 160 18.08 9.13 22.12
CA ILE A 160 19.16 8.52 21.34
C ILE A 160 20.46 9.13 21.81
N PRO A 161 21.32 8.42 22.58
CA PRO A 161 22.57 8.97 23.06
C PRO A 161 23.48 9.43 21.91
N ALA A 162 24.44 10.31 22.20
CA ALA A 162 25.41 10.75 21.22
C ALA A 162 26.18 9.55 20.61
N ARG A 163 26.38 9.57 19.29
CA ARG A 163 27.13 8.54 18.54
C ARG A 163 26.65 7.13 18.80
N SER A 164 25.31 6.95 18.91
CA SER A 164 24.72 5.67 19.25
C SER A 164 23.55 5.29 18.34
N ARG A 165 23.12 4.05 18.49
CA ARG A 165 21.97 3.47 17.82
C ARG A 165 21.10 2.77 18.85
N ILE A 166 19.80 2.87 18.71
CA ILE A 166 18.83 2.19 19.59
C ILE A 166 17.74 1.54 18.75
N VAL A 167 17.22 0.42 19.20
CA VAL A 167 16.02 -0.21 18.65
C VAL A 167 14.82 0.47 19.27
N LEU A 168 14.00 1.15 18.45
CA LEU A 168 12.79 1.80 18.92
C LEU A 168 11.69 0.80 19.24
N PHE A 169 11.48 -0.14 18.32
CA PHE A 169 10.56 -1.26 18.48
C PHE A 169 10.98 -2.40 17.58
N HIS A 170 10.48 -3.58 17.89
CA HIS A 170 10.52 -4.73 17.01
C HIS A 170 9.14 -5.41 16.96
N THR A 171 8.87 -6.14 15.88
CA THR A 171 7.63 -6.90 15.69
C THR A 171 7.89 -8.16 14.89
N GLN A 172 7.13 -9.21 15.16
CA GLN A 172 7.21 -10.44 14.39
C GLN A 172 6.59 -10.28 13.00
N LEU A 173 7.25 -10.83 12.00
CA LEU A 173 6.75 -10.97 10.64
C LEU A 173 6.63 -12.45 10.31
N PRO A 174 5.43 -13.05 10.48
CA PRO A 174 5.23 -14.46 10.23
C PRO A 174 5.31 -14.79 8.74
N ALA A 175 5.72 -16.01 8.41
CA ALA A 175 5.69 -16.49 7.03
C ALA A 175 4.29 -16.34 6.43
N LEU A 176 4.21 -15.76 5.22
CA LEU A 176 2.99 -15.37 4.51
C LEU A 176 2.14 -14.32 5.25
N GLY A 177 2.66 -13.74 6.31
CA GLY A 177 2.02 -12.68 7.07
C GLY A 177 2.53 -11.30 6.71
N ILE A 178 1.95 -10.30 7.36
CA ILE A 178 2.24 -8.88 7.19
C ILE A 178 2.65 -8.29 8.53
N ALA A 179 3.59 -7.34 8.51
CA ALA A 179 3.80 -6.41 9.60
C ALA A 179 3.74 -4.98 9.06
N ASN A 180 3.08 -4.12 9.80
CA ASN A 180 2.88 -2.71 9.46
C ASN A 180 3.17 -1.82 10.67
N ALA A 181 3.81 -0.68 10.43
CA ALA A 181 3.95 0.39 11.39
C ALA A 181 3.62 1.73 10.76
N LEU A 182 2.92 2.55 11.49
CA LEU A 182 2.70 3.96 11.21
C LEU A 182 2.96 4.76 12.47
N LEU A 183 3.85 5.75 12.39
CA LEU A 183 4.22 6.61 13.52
C LEU A 183 4.28 8.06 13.07
N LYS A 184 3.94 8.95 13.99
CA LYS A 184 4.21 10.39 13.89
C LYS A 184 4.94 10.83 15.14
N GLY A 185 5.99 11.64 14.96
CA GLY A 185 6.79 12.11 16.06
C GLY A 185 7.57 13.37 15.71
N ARG A 186 8.30 13.84 16.72
CA ARG A 186 9.15 15.04 16.62
C ARG A 186 10.47 14.79 17.34
N SER A 187 11.56 15.27 16.79
CA SER A 187 12.88 15.27 17.41
C SER A 187 13.35 16.70 17.72
N ASP A 188 14.19 16.83 18.73
CA ASP A 188 14.87 18.07 19.09
C ASP A 188 16.24 18.23 18.42
N GLY A 189 16.66 17.26 17.62
CA GLY A 189 17.95 17.24 16.94
C GLY A 189 17.99 16.27 15.75
N PRO A 190 19.09 16.30 14.99
CA PRO A 190 19.25 15.49 13.78
C PRO A 190 19.50 14.01 14.10
N PHE A 191 18.82 13.11 13.36
CA PHE A 191 19.02 11.65 13.45
C PHE A 191 18.68 10.98 12.13
N GLN A 192 19.06 9.69 12.01
CA GLN A 192 18.72 8.83 10.87
C GLN A 192 17.94 7.61 11.34
N MET A 193 17.37 6.87 10.41
CA MET A 193 16.61 5.66 10.69
C MET A 193 17.02 4.51 9.78
N ALA A 194 16.93 3.28 10.30
CA ALA A 194 17.04 2.07 9.51
C ALA A 194 15.95 1.07 9.90
N VAL A 195 15.47 0.30 8.91
CA VAL A 195 14.58 -0.85 9.15
C VAL A 195 15.33 -2.11 8.75
N VAL A 196 15.35 -3.09 9.64
CA VAL A 196 16.00 -4.39 9.43
C VAL A 196 15.03 -5.54 9.65
N ALA A 197 15.32 -6.66 8.99
CA ALA A 197 14.69 -7.94 9.22
C ALA A 197 15.76 -8.92 9.75
N ALA A 198 15.56 -9.50 10.93
CA ALA A 198 16.45 -10.51 11.50
C ALA A 198 15.74 -11.88 11.56
N LYS A 199 16.52 -12.96 11.48
CA LYS A 199 16.03 -14.30 11.73
C LYS A 199 16.24 -14.61 13.21
N GLU A 200 15.17 -15.02 13.91
CA GLU A 200 15.26 -15.51 15.29
C GLU A 200 16.01 -14.55 16.25
N ALA A 201 15.77 -13.22 16.12
CA ALA A 201 16.40 -12.24 16.99
C ALA A 201 15.92 -12.44 18.45
N SER A 202 16.86 -12.57 19.36
CA SER A 202 16.63 -12.73 20.82
C SER A 202 16.91 -11.46 21.61
N SER A 203 17.59 -10.49 21.00
CA SER A 203 18.00 -9.25 21.64
C SER A 203 18.11 -8.10 20.63
N ASP A 204 18.18 -6.87 21.13
CA ASP A 204 18.45 -5.69 20.30
C ASP A 204 19.81 -5.77 19.60
N TRP A 205 20.78 -6.47 20.19
CA TRP A 205 22.09 -6.69 19.60
C TRP A 205 22.02 -7.48 18.30
N ASP A 206 21.16 -8.50 18.24
CA ASP A 206 20.94 -9.29 17.01
C ASP A 206 20.40 -8.41 15.88
N LEU A 207 19.51 -7.47 16.21
CA LEU A 207 18.94 -6.52 15.25
C LEU A 207 19.96 -5.48 14.78
N LEU A 208 20.78 -4.95 15.68
CA LEU A 208 21.88 -4.03 15.36
C LEU A 208 22.95 -4.73 14.52
N ALA A 209 23.26 -6.00 14.80
CA ALA A 209 24.22 -6.79 14.03
C ALA A 209 23.80 -6.96 12.56
N VAL A 210 22.48 -7.07 12.26
CA VAL A 210 22.00 -7.09 10.87
C VAL A 210 22.35 -5.79 10.13
N LEU A 211 22.24 -4.65 10.81
CA LEU A 211 22.63 -3.37 10.23
C LEU A 211 24.15 -3.30 9.96
N ASP A 212 24.96 -3.82 10.88
CA ASP A 212 26.43 -3.83 10.77
C ASP A 212 26.95 -4.75 9.66
N GLN A 213 26.23 -5.81 9.33
CA GLN A 213 26.57 -6.68 8.20
C GLN A 213 26.53 -5.98 6.84
N GLY A 214 25.84 -4.85 6.73
CA GLY A 214 25.75 -4.06 5.50
C GLY A 214 25.10 -4.79 4.33
N ARG A 215 24.27 -5.82 4.58
CA ARG A 215 23.58 -6.60 3.56
C ARG A 215 22.10 -6.23 3.52
N LEU A 216 21.61 -5.99 2.30
CA LEU A 216 20.18 -5.78 2.07
C LEU A 216 19.42 -7.10 2.16
N ALA A 217 18.20 -7.04 2.67
CA ALA A 217 17.28 -8.19 2.66
C ALA A 217 16.95 -8.59 1.22
N PRO A 218 16.86 -9.91 0.92
CA PRO A 218 16.46 -10.40 -0.40
C PRO A 218 14.97 -10.16 -0.67
N GLY A 219 14.59 -10.22 -1.97
CA GLY A 219 13.25 -9.91 -2.47
C GLY A 219 13.20 -8.62 -3.28
N ARG A 220 14.35 -8.05 -3.66
CA ARG A 220 14.46 -6.81 -4.43
C ARG A 220 14.29 -7.05 -5.93
N VAL A 221 13.11 -7.52 -6.31
CA VAL A 221 12.76 -7.95 -7.68
C VAL A 221 12.82 -6.84 -8.74
N TYR A 222 13.01 -5.60 -8.35
CA TYR A 222 13.08 -4.45 -9.27
C TYR A 222 14.50 -4.03 -9.66
N LEU A 223 15.55 -4.68 -9.12
CA LEU A 223 16.94 -4.33 -9.43
C LEU A 223 17.28 -4.46 -10.91
N ASN A 224 16.65 -5.39 -11.61
CA ASN A 224 16.81 -5.57 -13.07
C ASN A 224 15.88 -4.67 -13.91
N ARG A 225 15.07 -3.80 -13.28
CA ARG A 225 14.06 -2.94 -13.92
C ARG A 225 14.24 -1.46 -13.62
N ILE A 226 15.44 -1.03 -13.24
CA ILE A 226 15.72 0.35 -12.82
C ILE A 226 15.38 1.35 -13.92
N THR A 227 15.70 1.03 -15.19
CA THR A 227 15.34 1.86 -16.34
C THR A 227 13.83 2.03 -16.49
N ASP A 228 13.05 0.96 -16.27
CA ASP A 228 11.59 1.01 -16.32
C ASP A 228 11.01 1.84 -15.17
N ILE A 229 11.60 1.76 -13.97
CA ILE A 229 11.23 2.60 -12.84
C ILE A 229 11.45 4.06 -13.15
N ASN A 230 12.67 4.41 -13.62
CA ASN A 230 13.05 5.79 -13.94
C ASN A 230 12.18 6.39 -15.04
N ASN A 231 11.71 5.58 -15.98
CA ASN A 231 10.79 5.95 -17.05
C ASN A 231 9.30 5.82 -16.67
N ARG A 232 8.98 5.54 -15.38
CA ARG A 232 7.59 5.33 -14.87
C ARG A 232 6.81 4.24 -15.63
N ARG A 233 7.51 3.27 -16.24
CA ARG A 233 6.88 2.16 -16.97
C ARG A 233 6.37 1.05 -16.06
N VAL A 234 6.99 0.89 -14.90
CA VAL A 234 6.57 -0.07 -13.87
C VAL A 234 6.20 0.64 -12.58
N PHE A 235 5.26 0.05 -11.87
CA PHE A 235 4.98 0.39 -10.48
C PHE A 235 5.97 -0.40 -9.60
N SER A 236 6.86 0.30 -8.90
CA SER A 236 7.71 -0.27 -7.85
C SER A 236 7.18 0.15 -6.47
N ARG A 237 7.68 -0.49 -5.44
CA ARG A 237 7.37 -0.12 -4.05
C ARG A 237 8.26 1.03 -3.57
N VAL A 238 7.94 1.59 -2.44
CA VAL A 238 8.63 2.76 -1.90
C VAL A 238 9.64 2.34 -0.84
N GLY A 239 10.90 2.64 -1.10
CA GLY A 239 12.01 2.54 -0.15
C GLY A 239 12.77 3.85 -0.13
N GLY A 240 12.38 4.78 0.74
CA GLY A 240 12.95 6.13 0.75
C GLY A 240 12.28 7.05 1.76
N VAL A 241 12.45 8.35 1.58
CA VAL A 241 11.83 9.38 2.41
C VAL A 241 10.94 10.25 1.53
N ALA A 242 9.63 10.20 1.76
CA ALA A 242 8.65 11.03 1.09
C ALA A 242 8.41 12.33 1.86
N ILE A 243 8.03 13.41 1.15
CA ILE A 243 7.66 14.68 1.77
C ILE A 243 6.15 14.84 1.76
N GLY A 244 5.58 14.95 2.96
CA GLY A 244 4.15 15.10 3.20
C GLY A 244 3.53 13.85 3.84
N ASP A 245 3.11 13.97 5.09
CA ASP A 245 2.37 12.95 5.82
C ASP A 245 0.87 13.26 5.90
N ALA A 246 0.47 14.45 5.40
CA ALA A 246 -0.91 14.90 5.33
C ALA A 246 -1.18 15.66 4.02
N TYR A 247 -2.32 15.36 3.41
CA TYR A 247 -2.92 16.08 2.28
C TYR A 247 -4.20 16.74 2.76
N GLN A 248 -4.32 18.04 2.52
CA GLN A 248 -5.49 18.83 2.91
C GLN A 248 -6.12 19.49 1.69
N ALA A 249 -7.44 19.41 1.61
CA ALA A 249 -8.22 20.02 0.56
C ALA A 249 -9.53 20.60 1.09
N SER A 250 -10.00 21.68 0.47
CA SER A 250 -11.31 22.28 0.77
C SER A 250 -12.04 22.56 -0.54
N LEU A 251 -13.31 22.20 -0.60
CA LEU A 251 -14.14 22.36 -1.79
C LEU A 251 -15.55 22.83 -1.41
N SER A 252 -16.04 23.91 -2.04
CA SER A 252 -17.43 24.32 -1.96
C SER A 252 -18.19 23.84 -3.20
N HIS A 253 -19.40 23.29 -3.02
CA HIS A 253 -20.23 22.78 -4.11
C HIS A 253 -21.71 22.92 -3.80
N ASP A 254 -22.46 23.38 -4.81
CA ASP A 254 -23.91 23.52 -4.75
C ASP A 254 -24.55 22.38 -5.54
N LEU A 255 -25.12 21.39 -4.82
CA LEU A 255 -25.69 20.20 -5.41
C LEU A 255 -27.01 20.45 -6.13
N ASP A 256 -27.77 21.48 -5.70
CA ASP A 256 -29.05 21.84 -6.37
C ASP A 256 -28.79 22.52 -7.72
N VAL A 257 -27.68 23.28 -7.84
CA VAL A 257 -27.33 24.02 -9.06
C VAL A 257 -26.39 23.24 -9.98
N GLN A 258 -25.36 22.60 -9.40
CA GLN A 258 -24.27 21.96 -10.15
C GLN A 258 -24.47 20.44 -10.31
N GLY A 259 -25.49 19.89 -9.64
CA GLY A 259 -25.75 18.44 -9.61
C GLY A 259 -24.76 17.68 -8.72
N PRO A 260 -24.65 16.34 -8.88
CA PRO A 260 -23.79 15.50 -8.08
C PRO A 260 -22.33 15.95 -8.10
N LEU A 261 -21.68 15.89 -6.94
CA LEU A 261 -20.24 16.13 -6.82
C LEU A 261 -19.50 14.80 -7.02
N HIS A 262 -18.48 14.83 -7.89
CA HIS A 262 -17.51 13.75 -8.03
C HIS A 262 -16.10 14.35 -7.93
N THR A 263 -15.24 13.81 -7.05
CA THR A 263 -13.89 14.32 -6.87
C THR A 263 -12.88 13.18 -6.67
N PRO A 264 -11.66 13.28 -7.24
CA PRO A 264 -10.67 12.23 -7.07
C PRO A 264 -10.15 12.19 -5.63
N LEU A 265 -9.93 10.99 -5.12
CA LEU A 265 -9.26 10.71 -3.85
C LEU A 265 -8.11 9.74 -4.11
N THR A 266 -6.92 10.09 -3.65
CA THR A 266 -5.68 9.33 -3.91
C THR A 266 -5.38 9.17 -5.41
N SER A 267 -5.65 10.21 -6.19
CA SER A 267 -5.38 10.20 -7.63
C SER A 267 -3.88 10.12 -7.93
N THR A 268 -3.56 9.44 -9.02
CA THR A 268 -2.20 9.22 -9.49
C THR A 268 -1.99 9.82 -10.88
N HIS A 269 -0.75 9.85 -11.38
CA HIS A 269 -0.46 10.26 -12.75
C HIS A 269 -1.24 9.50 -13.83
N ARG A 270 -1.67 8.26 -13.55
CA ARG A 270 -2.42 7.42 -14.48
C ARG A 270 -3.93 7.42 -14.23
N HIS A 271 -4.35 7.68 -12.99
CA HIS A 271 -5.75 7.61 -12.54
C HIS A 271 -6.12 8.91 -11.84
N HIS A 272 -6.42 9.95 -12.62
CA HIS A 272 -6.80 11.29 -12.13
C HIS A 272 -8.19 11.74 -12.60
N PHE A 273 -8.99 10.83 -13.16
CA PHE A 273 -10.39 11.07 -13.57
C PHE A 273 -10.58 12.30 -14.46
N GLY A 274 -9.59 12.59 -15.32
CA GLY A 274 -9.60 13.75 -16.23
C GLY A 274 -9.30 15.11 -15.59
N THR A 275 -9.12 15.18 -14.27
CA THR A 275 -8.92 16.44 -13.55
C THR A 275 -7.50 16.99 -13.62
N ARG A 276 -6.50 16.14 -13.91
CA ARG A 276 -5.07 16.40 -13.79
C ARG A 276 -4.60 16.70 -12.35
N ASP A 277 -5.48 16.57 -11.35
CA ASP A 277 -5.14 16.67 -9.93
C ASP A 277 -4.44 15.39 -9.49
N VAL A 278 -3.12 15.46 -9.25
CA VAL A 278 -2.29 14.32 -8.83
C VAL A 278 -1.98 14.46 -7.34
N GLN A 279 -2.48 13.49 -6.56
CA GLN A 279 -2.40 13.49 -5.10
C GLN A 279 -1.32 12.51 -4.62
N VAL A 280 -0.13 12.61 -5.20
CA VAL A 280 1.05 11.77 -4.91
C VAL A 280 2.17 12.63 -4.38
N ASN A 281 2.73 12.26 -3.22
CA ASN A 281 3.82 13.00 -2.61
C ASN A 281 5.19 12.54 -3.14
N PRO A 282 6.13 13.50 -3.35
CA PRO A 282 7.44 13.21 -3.91
C PRO A 282 8.38 12.58 -2.89
N LEU A 283 9.41 11.85 -3.36
CA LEU A 283 10.52 11.37 -2.56
C LEU A 283 11.67 12.39 -2.53
N ALA A 284 12.15 12.74 -1.34
CA ALA A 284 13.36 13.54 -1.15
C ALA A 284 14.63 12.68 -1.27
N SER A 285 14.54 11.41 -0.86
CA SER A 285 15.61 10.42 -0.99
C SER A 285 15.01 9.03 -1.22
N ARG A 286 15.74 8.15 -1.92
CA ARG A 286 15.26 6.80 -2.21
C ARG A 286 16.39 5.81 -2.44
N MET A 287 16.11 4.53 -2.23
CA MET A 287 16.90 3.42 -2.75
C MET A 287 16.78 3.35 -4.28
N LEU A 288 17.79 2.79 -4.95
CA LEU A 288 17.84 2.74 -6.42
C LEU A 288 16.64 2.02 -7.05
N ASP A 289 16.18 0.96 -6.43
CA ASP A 289 15.05 0.10 -6.86
C ASP A 289 13.67 0.56 -6.32
N SER A 290 13.62 1.72 -5.68
CA SER A 290 12.37 2.34 -5.21
C SER A 290 11.63 3.05 -6.33
N SER A 291 10.31 3.19 -6.19
CA SER A 291 9.51 4.17 -6.93
C SER A 291 10.12 5.56 -6.85
N LEU A 292 9.77 6.42 -7.80
CA LEU A 292 10.18 7.84 -7.84
C LEU A 292 9.37 8.70 -6.88
N ASP A 293 8.13 8.28 -6.60
CA ASP A 293 7.19 8.95 -5.70
C ASP A 293 6.51 7.94 -4.78
N ASN A 294 5.86 8.39 -3.72
CA ASN A 294 4.95 7.56 -2.95
C ASN A 294 3.64 7.36 -3.73
N VAL A 295 3.70 6.59 -4.83
CA VAL A 295 2.59 6.42 -5.80
C VAL A 295 1.33 5.88 -5.14
N GLY A 296 1.48 5.05 -4.10
CA GLY A 296 0.37 4.51 -3.32
C GLY A 296 -0.20 5.48 -2.30
N THR A 297 0.44 6.61 -2.04
CA THR A 297 0.09 7.56 -0.96
C THR A 297 -0.06 6.91 0.41
N TYR A 298 0.57 5.74 0.61
CA TYR A 298 0.47 4.97 1.85
C TYR A 298 0.95 5.76 3.06
N GLY A 299 0.20 5.66 4.15
CA GLY A 299 0.49 6.35 5.40
C GLY A 299 0.14 7.85 5.39
N VAL A 300 -0.26 8.43 4.26
CA VAL A 300 -0.69 9.81 4.17
C VAL A 300 -2.09 9.97 4.76
N ARG A 301 -2.26 10.97 5.63
CA ARG A 301 -3.57 11.41 6.10
C ARG A 301 -4.20 12.34 5.07
N PHE A 302 -5.38 12.00 4.59
CA PHE A 302 -6.22 12.87 3.76
C PHE A 302 -7.30 13.50 4.64
N ASP A 303 -7.37 14.82 4.64
CA ASP A 303 -8.45 15.60 5.25
C ASP A 303 -9.12 16.42 4.14
N VAL A 304 -10.37 16.09 3.81
CA VAL A 304 -11.15 16.76 2.77
C VAL A 304 -12.34 17.45 3.40
N ASP A 305 -12.34 18.78 3.35
CA ASP A 305 -13.42 19.63 3.84
C ASP A 305 -14.33 20.03 2.67
N LEU A 306 -15.57 19.54 2.71
CA LEU A 306 -16.60 19.88 1.75
C LEU A 306 -17.59 20.86 2.40
N ASN A 307 -17.82 22.02 1.76
CA ASN A 307 -18.88 22.94 2.12
C ASN A 307 -19.99 22.81 1.09
N LEU A 308 -21.01 22.02 1.42
CA LEU A 308 -22.08 21.66 0.49
C LEU A 308 -23.28 22.58 0.66
N LYS A 309 -23.92 22.94 -0.47
CA LYS A 309 -25.27 23.48 -0.52
C LYS A 309 -26.16 22.45 -1.20
N GLY A 310 -27.43 22.42 -0.80
CA GLY A 310 -28.38 21.45 -1.32
C GLY A 310 -29.46 21.14 -0.29
N SER A 311 -30.34 20.20 -0.61
CA SER A 311 -31.44 19.81 0.25
C SER A 311 -31.76 18.32 0.19
N GLY A 312 -32.20 17.77 1.32
CA GLY A 312 -32.69 16.39 1.42
C GLY A 312 -31.59 15.31 1.49
N PRO A 313 -31.98 14.03 1.31
CA PRO A 313 -31.11 12.90 1.53
C PRO A 313 -30.12 12.69 0.38
N HIS A 314 -28.84 12.64 0.73
CA HIS A 314 -27.71 12.34 -0.16
C HIS A 314 -26.87 11.20 0.40
N GLU A 315 -26.03 10.62 -0.45
CA GLU A 315 -25.10 9.57 -0.09
C GLU A 315 -23.67 9.98 -0.42
N LEU A 316 -22.78 9.73 0.53
CA LEU A 316 -21.34 9.76 0.32
C LEU A 316 -20.89 8.40 -0.21
N VAL A 317 -20.36 8.39 -1.41
CA VAL A 317 -20.01 7.16 -2.14
C VAL A 317 -18.52 7.13 -2.43
N LEU A 318 -17.86 6.01 -2.12
CA LEU A 318 -16.51 5.71 -2.56
C LEU A 318 -16.56 4.72 -3.73
N SER A 319 -15.82 5.02 -4.78
CA SER A 319 -15.79 4.19 -6.00
C SER A 319 -14.35 3.93 -6.44
N HIS A 320 -14.14 2.79 -7.09
CA HIS A 320 -12.88 2.49 -7.77
C HIS A 320 -13.17 2.02 -9.19
N PRO A 321 -12.34 2.41 -10.20
CA PRO A 321 -12.47 1.93 -11.57
C PRO A 321 -12.45 0.41 -11.67
N SER A 322 -13.10 -0.13 -12.69
CA SER A 322 -12.98 -1.55 -13.01
C SER A 322 -11.54 -1.90 -13.39
N ALA A 323 -11.16 -3.15 -13.17
CA ALA A 323 -9.92 -3.68 -13.71
C ALA A 323 -9.95 -3.56 -15.24
N SER A 324 -8.82 -3.22 -15.84
CA SER A 324 -8.71 -3.08 -17.30
C SER A 324 -8.67 -4.45 -18.00
N GLY A 325 -9.31 -4.53 -19.16
CA GLY A 325 -9.29 -5.72 -20.01
C GLY A 325 -9.99 -6.93 -19.38
N THR A 326 -9.38 -8.11 -19.51
CA THR A 326 -9.88 -9.40 -18.98
C THR A 326 -9.48 -9.66 -17.52
N SER A 327 -8.87 -8.71 -16.83
CA SER A 327 -8.41 -8.86 -15.46
C SER A 327 -9.59 -9.07 -14.50
N LYS A 328 -9.44 -10.02 -13.58
CA LYS A 328 -10.43 -10.26 -12.52
C LYS A 328 -10.48 -9.08 -11.54
N PRO A 329 -11.65 -8.80 -10.92
CA PRO A 329 -11.75 -7.79 -9.88
C PRO A 329 -10.78 -8.08 -8.71
N PHE A 330 -10.03 -7.06 -8.30
CA PHE A 330 -9.07 -7.13 -7.20
C PHE A 330 -9.55 -6.31 -6.00
N THR A 331 -8.95 -6.51 -4.84
CA THR A 331 -9.20 -5.67 -3.66
C THR A 331 -8.63 -4.28 -3.90
N ALA A 332 -9.50 -3.31 -4.10
CA ALA A 332 -9.11 -1.92 -4.36
C ALA A 332 -8.89 -1.13 -3.08
N PHE A 333 -9.65 -1.41 -2.02
CA PHE A 333 -9.55 -0.70 -0.76
C PHE A 333 -9.89 -1.61 0.42
N ARG A 334 -9.10 -1.51 1.47
CA ARG A 334 -9.40 -2.01 2.82
C ARG A 334 -8.87 -0.98 3.80
N GLY A 335 -9.76 -0.15 4.29
CA GLY A 335 -9.37 0.97 5.13
C GLY A 335 -10.54 1.56 5.87
N SER A 336 -10.25 2.46 6.78
CA SER A 336 -11.23 3.10 7.64
C SER A 336 -11.26 4.60 7.40
N LEU A 337 -12.46 5.18 7.45
CA LEU A 337 -12.70 6.58 7.27
C LEU A 337 -13.46 7.16 8.46
N GLN A 338 -13.21 8.42 8.74
CA GLN A 338 -14.01 9.28 9.62
C GLN A 338 -14.80 10.26 8.75
N ILE A 339 -16.10 10.31 8.94
CA ILE A 339 -17.00 11.26 8.30
C ILE A 339 -17.61 12.11 9.40
N ARG A 340 -17.35 13.40 9.36
CA ARG A 340 -17.91 14.37 10.31
C ARG A 340 -18.88 15.29 9.58
N THR A 341 -20.10 15.32 10.06
CA THR A 341 -21.17 16.24 9.65
C THR A 341 -21.64 17.03 10.85
N GLU A 342 -22.64 17.89 10.69
CA GLU A 342 -23.31 18.54 11.81
C GLU A 342 -24.00 17.56 12.76
N ASP A 343 -24.42 16.39 12.24
CA ASP A 343 -25.08 15.35 13.04
C ASP A 343 -24.08 14.53 13.89
N GLY A 344 -22.76 14.74 13.71
CA GLY A 344 -21.72 14.11 14.50
C GLY A 344 -20.61 13.43 13.70
N LEU A 345 -19.86 12.56 14.39
CA LEU A 345 -18.76 11.79 13.83
C LEU A 345 -19.19 10.33 13.61
N GLN A 346 -19.07 9.89 12.37
CA GLN A 346 -19.21 8.49 11.99
C GLN A 346 -17.85 7.90 11.60
N GLU A 347 -17.55 6.69 12.07
CA GLU A 347 -16.38 5.93 11.66
C GLU A 347 -16.82 4.63 10.98
N VAL A 348 -16.27 4.38 9.79
CA VAL A 348 -16.59 3.19 9.00
C VAL A 348 -15.34 2.49 8.51
N HIS A 349 -15.39 1.16 8.47
CA HIS A 349 -14.45 0.35 7.70
C HIS A 349 -15.05 0.02 6.34
N VAL A 350 -14.26 0.13 5.29
CA VAL A 350 -14.67 -0.14 3.92
C VAL A 350 -13.75 -1.21 3.31
N GLY A 351 -14.35 -2.32 2.90
CA GLY A 351 -13.72 -3.31 2.03
C GLY A 351 -14.35 -3.23 0.64
N MET A 352 -13.56 -2.91 -0.40
CA MET A 352 -14.05 -2.67 -1.75
C MET A 352 -13.20 -3.38 -2.81
N ARG A 353 -13.86 -3.93 -3.82
CA ARG A 353 -13.20 -4.43 -5.04
C ARG A 353 -13.16 -3.36 -6.12
N SER A 354 -12.24 -3.53 -7.08
CA SER A 354 -12.24 -2.72 -8.31
C SER A 354 -13.58 -2.84 -9.03
N GLY A 355 -14.06 -1.74 -9.61
CA GLY A 355 -15.37 -1.64 -10.28
C GLY A 355 -16.55 -1.38 -9.36
N GLN A 356 -16.37 -1.43 -8.04
CA GLN A 356 -17.45 -1.18 -7.10
C GLN A 356 -17.62 0.32 -6.78
N SER A 357 -18.86 0.66 -6.41
CA SER A 357 -19.25 1.95 -5.82
C SER A 357 -20.08 1.66 -4.58
N LEU A 358 -19.58 2.05 -3.41
CA LEU A 358 -20.18 1.75 -2.12
C LEU A 358 -20.60 3.05 -1.43
N SER A 359 -21.86 3.11 -0.95
CA SER A 359 -22.25 4.14 0.00
C SER A 359 -21.52 3.93 1.31
N ILE A 360 -20.81 4.96 1.78
CA ILE A 360 -20.03 4.92 3.03
C ILE A 360 -20.72 5.68 4.16
N ALA A 361 -21.56 6.66 3.84
CA ALA A 361 -22.36 7.38 4.82
C ALA A 361 -23.57 8.07 4.16
N PRO A 362 -24.76 8.06 4.79
CA PRO A 362 -25.82 8.97 4.43
C PRO A 362 -25.50 10.40 4.89
N ILE A 363 -25.92 11.39 4.12
CA ILE A 363 -25.79 12.82 4.44
C ILE A 363 -27.16 13.46 4.21
N ASN A 364 -27.69 14.11 5.24
CA ASN A 364 -28.94 14.86 5.11
C ASN A 364 -28.64 16.36 5.02
N LEU A 365 -28.83 16.93 3.84
CA LEU A 365 -28.54 18.35 3.59
C LEU A 365 -29.72 19.22 3.98
N ARG A 366 -29.44 20.33 4.67
CA ARG A 366 -30.42 21.33 5.11
C ARG A 366 -30.48 22.44 4.08
N ALA A 367 -31.69 22.69 3.56
CA ALA A 367 -31.91 23.72 2.56
C ALA A 367 -31.54 25.11 3.07
N GLY A 368 -30.95 25.93 2.19
CA GLY A 368 -30.63 27.32 2.44
C GLY A 368 -29.45 27.58 3.41
N GLN A 369 -28.77 26.52 3.86
CA GLN A 369 -27.61 26.60 4.78
C GLN A 369 -26.38 25.92 4.18
N PRO A 370 -25.17 26.30 4.58
CA PRO A 370 -23.97 25.50 4.37
C PRO A 370 -24.07 24.17 5.15
N ASN A 371 -23.69 23.06 4.53
CA ASN A 371 -23.62 21.75 5.17
C ASN A 371 -22.17 21.30 5.15
N PRO A 372 -21.38 21.53 6.20
CA PRO A 372 -20.00 21.13 6.28
C PRO A 372 -19.89 19.60 6.43
N VAL A 373 -19.07 18.99 5.58
CA VAL A 373 -18.75 17.56 5.64
C VAL A 373 -17.24 17.42 5.61
N ARG A 374 -16.64 16.88 6.67
CA ARG A 374 -15.22 16.53 6.68
C ARG A 374 -15.05 15.03 6.53
N ILE A 375 -14.20 14.64 5.60
CA ILE A 375 -13.83 13.25 5.35
C ILE A 375 -12.34 13.12 5.67
N SER A 376 -12.02 12.22 6.60
CA SER A 376 -10.64 11.96 7.01
C SER A 376 -10.31 10.47 6.88
N LEU A 377 -9.14 10.16 6.35
CA LEU A 377 -8.58 8.81 6.35
C LEU A 377 -7.05 8.87 6.41
N VAL A 378 -6.43 7.82 6.94
CA VAL A 378 -5.01 7.55 6.70
C VAL A 378 -4.96 6.43 5.68
N TYR A 379 -4.33 6.68 4.53
CA TYR A 379 -4.39 5.74 3.42
C TYR A 379 -3.62 4.46 3.73
N PRO A 380 -4.31 3.31 3.81
CA PRO A 380 -3.70 2.07 4.30
C PRO A 380 -2.85 1.38 3.24
N ALA A 381 -1.87 0.61 3.68
CA ALA A 381 -0.98 -0.13 2.79
C ALA A 381 -1.67 -1.23 1.95
N ASP A 382 -2.85 -1.68 2.38
CA ASP A 382 -3.64 -2.71 1.70
C ASP A 382 -4.66 -2.13 0.68
N ALA A 383 -4.36 -0.97 0.10
CA ALA A 383 -5.22 -0.29 -0.87
C ALA A 383 -4.49 -0.01 -2.18
N THR A 384 -5.25 0.09 -3.26
CA THR A 384 -4.78 0.49 -4.58
C THR A 384 -5.29 1.90 -4.85
N PRO A 385 -4.42 2.90 -5.12
CA PRO A 385 -4.83 4.30 -5.28
C PRO A 385 -5.68 4.53 -6.52
N GLY A 386 -6.36 5.68 -6.56
CA GLY A 386 -7.21 6.09 -7.67
C GLY A 386 -8.70 5.86 -7.39
N HIS A 387 -9.17 6.39 -6.26
CA HIS A 387 -10.60 6.37 -5.90
C HIS A 387 -11.33 7.61 -6.38
N LEU A 388 -12.63 7.48 -6.55
CA LEU A 388 -13.55 8.60 -6.78
C LEU A 388 -14.47 8.71 -5.57
N LEU A 389 -14.47 9.88 -4.94
CA LEU A 389 -15.42 10.26 -3.90
C LEU A 389 -16.58 11.00 -4.56
N SER A 390 -17.80 10.64 -4.18
CA SER A 390 -19.01 11.24 -4.78
C SER A 390 -20.04 11.59 -3.72
N ILE A 391 -20.73 12.73 -3.92
CA ILE A 391 -21.92 13.12 -3.17
C ILE A 391 -23.07 13.23 -4.19
N LEU A 392 -24.12 12.45 -3.99
CA LEU A 392 -25.26 12.41 -4.91
C LEU A 392 -26.56 12.11 -4.15
N PRO A 393 -27.72 12.50 -4.71
CA PRO A 393 -29.02 12.17 -4.13
C PRO A 393 -29.17 10.66 -3.90
N ALA A 394 -29.74 10.28 -2.77
CA ALA A 394 -29.96 8.86 -2.41
C ALA A 394 -30.78 8.11 -3.47
N SER A 395 -31.77 8.76 -4.07
CA SER A 395 -32.56 8.21 -5.18
C SER A 395 -31.74 7.89 -6.42
N GLN A 396 -30.73 8.73 -6.74
CA GLN A 396 -29.85 8.49 -7.89
C GLN A 396 -28.94 7.29 -7.64
N LEU A 397 -28.43 7.11 -6.42
CA LEU A 397 -27.65 5.94 -6.07
C LEU A 397 -28.48 4.66 -6.17
N ALA A 398 -29.71 4.67 -5.64
CA ALA A 398 -30.65 3.54 -5.72
C ALA A 398 -30.90 3.13 -7.17
N ASN A 399 -31.18 4.09 -8.05
CA ASN A 399 -31.37 3.85 -9.48
C ASN A 399 -30.09 3.28 -10.16
N PHE A 400 -28.93 3.75 -9.77
CA PHE A 400 -27.67 3.22 -10.28
C PHE A 400 -27.44 1.77 -9.85
N GLN A 401 -27.68 1.45 -8.59
CA GLN A 401 -27.53 0.10 -8.03
C GLN A 401 -28.52 -0.88 -8.69
N GLU A 402 -29.76 -0.46 -8.90
CA GLU A 402 -30.75 -1.28 -9.56
C GLU A 402 -30.36 -1.58 -11.03
N ARG A 403 -29.87 -0.58 -11.77
CA ARG A 403 -29.37 -0.82 -13.14
C ARG A 403 -28.18 -1.81 -13.15
N GLN A 404 -27.26 -1.71 -12.19
CA GLN A 404 -26.15 -2.66 -12.09
C GLN A 404 -26.64 -4.07 -11.80
N ARG A 405 -27.61 -4.22 -10.91
CA ARG A 405 -28.25 -5.50 -10.60
C ARG A 405 -28.91 -6.11 -11.84
N GLN A 406 -29.64 -5.31 -12.62
CA GLN A 406 -30.30 -5.75 -13.86
C GLN A 406 -29.29 -6.23 -14.92
N ILE A 407 -28.16 -5.49 -15.08
CA ILE A 407 -27.09 -5.89 -16.00
C ILE A 407 -26.45 -7.21 -15.56
N GLU A 408 -26.24 -7.41 -14.26
CA GLU A 408 -25.66 -8.64 -13.72
C GLU A 408 -26.61 -9.84 -13.91
N LEU A 409 -27.89 -9.65 -13.65
CA LEU A 409 -28.90 -10.67 -13.91
C LEU A 409 -28.96 -11.04 -15.38
N ALA A 410 -28.94 -10.05 -16.29
CA ALA A 410 -28.96 -10.31 -17.73
C ALA A 410 -27.70 -11.07 -18.20
N ARG A 411 -26.52 -10.74 -17.66
CA ARG A 411 -25.28 -11.48 -17.95
C ARG A 411 -25.36 -12.93 -17.48
N ASN A 412 -25.85 -13.16 -16.27
CA ASN A 412 -25.98 -14.50 -15.71
C ASN A 412 -27.03 -15.35 -16.48
N SER A 413 -28.12 -14.71 -16.95
CA SER A 413 -29.12 -15.36 -17.79
C SER A 413 -28.62 -15.69 -19.20
N ALA A 414 -27.81 -14.82 -19.80
CA ALA A 414 -27.19 -15.06 -21.11
C ALA A 414 -26.11 -16.17 -21.07
N GLY A 415 -25.50 -16.43 -19.92
CA GLY A 415 -24.57 -17.56 -19.72
C GLY A 415 -25.24 -18.93 -19.54
N SER A 416 -26.60 -18.95 -19.45
CA SER A 416 -27.39 -20.15 -19.22
C SER A 416 -28.08 -20.72 -20.51
N ILE A 417 -27.61 -20.31 -21.69
CA ILE A 417 -28.10 -20.93 -22.94
C ILE A 417 -27.62 -22.39 -22.97
N PRO A 418 -28.50 -23.41 -22.99
CA PRO A 418 -28.11 -24.78 -23.14
C PRO A 418 -27.30 -24.92 -24.43
N SER A 419 -26.12 -25.50 -24.34
CA SER A 419 -25.31 -25.85 -25.51
C SER A 419 -26.18 -26.71 -26.46
N LEU A 420 -26.54 -26.16 -27.60
CA LEU A 420 -27.05 -26.93 -28.72
C LEU A 420 -26.02 -28.01 -29.08
N PRO A 421 -26.44 -29.23 -29.47
CA PRO A 421 -25.50 -30.29 -29.84
C PRO A 421 -24.59 -29.79 -30.95
N GLN A 422 -23.30 -29.89 -30.73
CA GLN A 422 -22.26 -29.57 -31.71
C GLN A 422 -22.44 -30.49 -32.91
N THR A 423 -22.96 -29.99 -34.00
CA THR A 423 -22.69 -30.55 -35.33
C THR A 423 -21.29 -30.10 -35.70
N SER A 424 -20.42 -31.05 -35.99
CA SER A 424 -19.05 -30.84 -36.41
C SER A 424 -18.97 -29.87 -37.59
N PRO A 425 -18.10 -28.84 -37.56
CA PRO A 425 -17.89 -27.97 -38.72
C PRO A 425 -17.17 -28.75 -39.83
N PRO A 426 -17.42 -28.44 -41.10
CA PRO A 426 -16.67 -28.98 -42.21
C PRO A 426 -15.23 -28.47 -42.17
N GLU A 427 -14.31 -29.36 -42.49
CA GLU A 427 -12.89 -29.15 -42.65
C GLU A 427 -12.60 -28.02 -43.66
N VAL A 428 -12.03 -26.93 -43.22
CA VAL A 428 -11.51 -25.89 -44.12
C VAL A 428 -10.00 -25.98 -44.16
N THR A 429 -9.51 -26.56 -45.26
CA THR A 429 -8.11 -26.44 -45.71
C THR A 429 -7.84 -25.04 -46.16
N GLU A 430 -6.78 -24.51 -45.69
CA GLU A 430 -5.71 -23.66 -46.32
C GLU A 430 -5.21 -22.57 -45.38
N ALA A 431 -3.97 -22.79 -45.00
CA ALA A 431 -3.16 -21.82 -44.27
C ALA A 431 -2.52 -20.84 -45.28
N GLY A 432 -2.67 -19.54 -45.03
CA GLY A 432 -1.85 -18.51 -45.63
C GLY A 432 -0.49 -18.41 -44.89
N PRO A 433 0.57 -17.95 -45.61
CA PRO A 433 1.93 -17.96 -45.08
C PRO A 433 2.10 -16.95 -43.90
N PRO A 434 2.99 -17.26 -42.96
CA PRO A 434 3.25 -16.38 -41.81
C PRO A 434 4.05 -15.15 -42.23
N LEU A 435 3.70 -14.01 -41.62
CA LEU A 435 4.45 -12.76 -41.78
C LEU A 435 5.79 -12.84 -41.02
N ASP A 436 6.87 -12.47 -41.71
CA ASP A 436 8.23 -12.48 -41.18
C ASP A 436 8.42 -11.57 -39.95
N PRO A 437 9.19 -11.97 -38.94
CA PRO A 437 9.55 -11.11 -37.81
C PRO A 437 10.65 -10.12 -38.25
N ILE A 438 10.46 -8.87 -37.93
CA ILE A 438 11.43 -7.78 -38.13
C ILE A 438 12.68 -8.06 -37.29
N LEU A 439 13.79 -8.36 -37.96
CA LEU A 439 15.12 -8.53 -37.37
C LEU A 439 15.67 -7.17 -36.93
N LEU A 440 15.78 -6.96 -35.61
CA LEU A 440 16.60 -5.90 -35.03
C LEU A 440 18.08 -6.35 -35.03
N LYS A 441 18.93 -5.55 -35.66
CA LYS A 441 20.40 -5.77 -35.73
C LYS A 441 20.99 -5.84 -34.31
N PRO A 442 21.92 -6.77 -34.04
CA PRO A 442 22.63 -6.84 -32.77
C PRO A 442 23.71 -5.72 -32.70
N ALA A 443 23.82 -5.15 -31.47
CA ALA A 443 24.88 -4.21 -31.12
C ALA A 443 26.25 -4.92 -31.03
N ALA A 444 27.31 -4.20 -31.36
CA ALA A 444 28.68 -4.69 -31.42
C ALA A 444 29.20 -5.19 -30.06
N PRO A 445 30.11 -6.19 -30.02
CA PRO A 445 30.58 -6.79 -28.77
C PRO A 445 31.56 -5.89 -28.02
N LEU A 446 31.32 -5.79 -26.70
CA LEU A 446 32.26 -5.20 -25.75
C LEU A 446 33.39 -6.17 -25.44
N THR A 447 34.63 -5.65 -25.34
CA THR A 447 35.85 -6.38 -25.03
C THR A 447 35.79 -7.08 -23.67
N PRO A 448 36.37 -8.28 -23.51
CA PRO A 448 36.26 -9.07 -22.29
C PRO A 448 37.14 -8.58 -21.14
N VAL A 449 36.56 -8.48 -19.99
CA VAL A 449 37.26 -8.29 -18.69
C VAL A 449 37.65 -9.68 -18.17
N PRO A 450 38.89 -9.85 -17.60
CA PRO A 450 39.36 -11.15 -17.13
C PRO A 450 38.53 -11.70 -15.96
N PRO A 451 38.37 -13.04 -15.84
CA PRO A 451 37.46 -13.66 -14.87
C PRO A 451 38.03 -13.63 -13.46
N LEU A 452 37.15 -13.26 -12.50
CA LEU A 452 37.34 -13.47 -11.08
C LEU A 452 37.16 -14.95 -10.72
N PRO A 453 37.82 -15.48 -9.68
CA PRO A 453 37.71 -16.88 -9.29
C PRO A 453 36.28 -17.23 -8.85
N PRO A 454 35.81 -18.48 -9.08
CA PRO A 454 34.45 -18.88 -8.86
C PRO A 454 34.11 -18.93 -7.35
N PRO A 455 32.92 -18.44 -6.96
CA PRO A 455 32.38 -18.71 -5.66
C PRO A 455 31.89 -20.15 -5.55
N PRO A 456 31.81 -20.72 -4.32
CA PRO A 456 31.37 -22.10 -4.14
C PRO A 456 29.96 -22.33 -4.71
N SER A 457 29.81 -23.45 -5.39
CA SER A 457 28.63 -23.86 -6.15
C SER A 457 27.38 -24.00 -5.27
N TYR A 458 26.49 -23.01 -5.35
CA TYR A 458 25.07 -23.21 -5.05
C TYR A 458 24.33 -23.54 -6.36
N ARG A 459 23.84 -24.76 -6.46
CA ARG A 459 22.89 -25.12 -7.52
C ARG A 459 21.57 -24.42 -7.24
N GLY A 460 21.40 -23.23 -7.80
CA GLY A 460 20.14 -22.52 -7.85
C GLY A 460 19.28 -23.03 -8.99
N VAL A 461 18.10 -23.50 -8.69
CA VAL A 461 17.03 -23.75 -9.68
C VAL A 461 16.64 -22.40 -10.29
N VAL A 462 16.80 -22.27 -11.61
CA VAL A 462 16.35 -21.11 -12.39
C VAL A 462 14.83 -20.99 -12.24
N PRO A 463 14.28 -19.84 -11.77
CA PRO A 463 12.84 -19.69 -11.70
C PRO A 463 12.27 -19.58 -13.12
N ASN A 464 11.31 -20.45 -13.41
CA ASN A 464 10.53 -20.41 -14.63
C ASN A 464 9.78 -19.06 -14.71
N THR A 465 10.16 -18.22 -15.66
CA THR A 465 9.59 -16.89 -15.91
C THR A 465 8.28 -17.00 -16.68
N ASN A 466 7.26 -17.61 -16.08
CA ASN A 466 5.90 -17.33 -16.48
C ASN A 466 5.47 -16.03 -15.76
N SER A 467 5.17 -15.04 -16.55
CA SER A 467 4.82 -13.66 -16.17
C SER A 467 3.46 -13.57 -15.44
N GLN A 468 3.35 -14.22 -14.30
CA GLN A 468 2.32 -13.85 -13.32
C GLN A 468 2.70 -12.48 -12.77
N SER A 469 1.80 -11.51 -12.89
CA SER A 469 2.05 -10.17 -12.38
C SER A 469 2.33 -10.23 -10.87
N LEU A 470 3.17 -9.34 -10.34
CA LEU A 470 3.38 -9.18 -8.88
C LEU A 470 2.05 -9.06 -8.13
N TYR A 471 1.05 -8.55 -8.80
CA TYR A 471 -0.32 -8.43 -8.33
C TYR A 471 -1.02 -9.78 -8.17
N ASP A 472 -0.89 -10.70 -9.14
CA ASP A 472 -1.47 -12.05 -9.05
C ASP A 472 -0.80 -12.86 -7.94
N ARG A 473 0.51 -12.70 -7.77
CA ARG A 473 1.27 -13.27 -6.64
C ARG A 473 0.81 -12.70 -5.30
N TYR A 474 0.50 -11.41 -5.25
CA TYR A 474 -0.06 -10.76 -4.07
C TYR A 474 -1.45 -11.29 -3.72
N GLN A 475 -2.34 -11.46 -4.70
CA GLN A 475 -3.68 -12.01 -4.47
C GLN A 475 -3.62 -13.47 -4.03
N GLN A 476 -2.75 -14.27 -4.65
CA GLN A 476 -2.52 -15.67 -4.21
C GLN A 476 -1.99 -15.75 -2.78
N ALA A 477 -1.11 -14.83 -2.39
CA ALA A 477 -0.59 -14.78 -1.02
C ALA A 477 -1.66 -14.35 -0.01
N LEU A 478 -2.49 -13.39 -0.36
CA LEU A 478 -3.66 -12.99 0.44
C LEU A 478 -4.66 -14.14 0.58
N GLU A 479 -4.93 -14.88 -0.48
CA GLU A 479 -5.81 -16.04 -0.47
C GLU A 479 -5.21 -17.18 0.36
N ALA A 480 -3.91 -17.45 0.24
CA ALA A 480 -3.21 -18.44 1.04
C ALA A 480 -3.22 -18.06 2.54
N GLN A 481 -3.00 -16.79 2.86
CA GLN A 481 -3.13 -16.27 4.23
C GLN A 481 -4.55 -16.45 4.77
N GLN A 482 -5.56 -16.22 3.95
CA GLN A 482 -6.96 -16.38 4.32
C GLN A 482 -7.34 -17.85 4.55
N GLN A 483 -6.85 -18.76 3.70
CA GLN A 483 -7.05 -20.19 3.88
C GLN A 483 -6.37 -20.70 5.16
N MET A 484 -5.20 -20.14 5.47
CA MET A 484 -4.46 -20.44 6.68
C MET A 484 -5.21 -20.02 7.94
N LEU A 485 -5.74 -18.80 7.97
CA LEU A 485 -6.52 -18.28 9.10
C LEU A 485 -7.83 -19.06 9.29
N ARG A 486 -8.47 -19.52 8.19
CA ARG A 486 -9.64 -20.41 8.28
C ARG A 486 -9.28 -21.75 8.92
N GLY A 487 -8.10 -22.30 8.63
CA GLY A 487 -7.63 -23.56 9.22
C GLY A 487 -7.28 -23.45 10.71
N LEU A 488 -6.96 -22.25 11.19
CA LEU A 488 -6.65 -22.00 12.61
C LEU A 488 -7.92 -21.74 13.46
N MET A 489 -9.01 -21.27 12.85
CA MET A 489 -10.26 -20.94 13.55
C MET A 489 -11.35 -22.01 13.43
N GLY A 490 -11.09 -23.07 12.67
CA GLY A 490 -12.00 -24.22 12.53
C GLY A 490 -11.73 -25.36 13.52
N ARG A 491 -11.12 -25.07 14.67
CA ARG A 491 -10.94 -26.00 15.80
C ARG A 491 -11.47 -25.42 17.08
#